data_262f3b47f97ceab58eec76149af4792b
#
_entry.id   262f3b47f97ceab58eec76149af4792b
#
_cell.length_a   1.000
_cell.length_b   1.000
_cell.length_c   1.000
_cell.angle_alpha   90.00
_cell.angle_beta   90.00
_cell.angle_gamma   90.00
#
_symmetry.space_group_name_H-M   'P 1'
#
loop_
_entity.id
_entity.type
_entity.pdbx_description
1 polymer ?
#
loop_
_entity_poly.entity_id
_entity_poly.type
_entity_poly.pdbx_seq_one_letter_code
_entity_poly.pdbx_strand_id
1 'polypeptide(L)'
;LFRSSAASDVYKRQGHVDSKWTPGVDFSGGSLGMGLSFGLGVAISGRLSGRDHHSWVILGDGECQEGEIWEAAMAAVHHRLENVTVIIDVNGIQNDDFVDQQMEMGDLSSKWAAFGWKVRDMNGHDMTEISEAIDWAKATVGPCAILARTTKGKGVSFMENNPSFHGKAPNDEEFELAMQELAS
;
A
#
# COMPACT_ATOMS: atom_id res chain seq x y z
N LEU A 1 -10.97 5.87 5.45
CA LEU A 1 -11.85 5.02 6.26
C LEU A 1 -11.86 3.61 5.66
N PHE A 2 -10.94 2.78 6.11
CA PHE A 2 -11.03 1.35 5.84
C PHE A 2 -12.14 0.74 6.69
N ARG A 3 -13.34 0.66 6.17
CA ARG A 3 -14.22 -0.41 6.60
C ARG A 3 -13.64 -1.67 6.00
N SER A 4 -13.03 -2.48 6.86
CA SER A 4 -12.21 -3.62 6.52
C SER A 4 -12.79 -4.45 5.37
N SER A 5 -11.93 -4.90 4.46
CA SER A 5 -12.22 -5.94 3.48
C SER A 5 -12.93 -7.13 4.12
N ALA A 6 -12.60 -7.50 5.37
CA ALA A 6 -13.26 -8.52 6.16
C ALA A 6 -14.77 -8.31 6.31
N ALA A 7 -15.26 -7.08 6.52
CA ALA A 7 -16.70 -6.82 6.58
C ALA A 7 -17.39 -6.97 5.22
N SER A 8 -16.70 -6.67 4.11
CA SER A 8 -17.24 -6.91 2.76
C SER A 8 -17.24 -8.40 2.42
N ASP A 9 -16.25 -9.16 2.86
CA ASP A 9 -16.12 -10.59 2.61
C ASP A 9 -17.22 -11.40 3.28
N VAL A 10 -17.56 -11.07 4.53
CA VAL A 10 -18.66 -11.73 5.27
C VAL A 10 -20.00 -11.50 4.60
N TYR A 11 -20.28 -10.28 4.11
CA TYR A 11 -21.58 -9.94 3.51
C TYR A 11 -21.66 -10.22 2.01
N LYS A 12 -20.55 -10.10 1.28
CA LYS A 12 -20.54 -10.10 -0.18
C LYS A 12 -19.82 -11.30 -0.79
N ARG A 13 -19.14 -12.13 0.00
CA ARG A 13 -18.33 -13.28 -0.44
C ARG A 13 -17.28 -12.92 -1.51
N GLN A 14 -16.65 -11.75 -1.35
CA GLN A 14 -15.64 -11.24 -2.28
C GLN A 14 -14.32 -11.08 -1.55
N GLY A 15 -13.24 -11.68 -2.08
CA GLY A 15 -11.87 -11.49 -1.60
C GLY A 15 -11.29 -10.12 -1.95
N HIS A 16 -11.84 -9.44 -2.95
CA HIS A 16 -11.45 -8.10 -3.35
C HIS A 16 -12.62 -7.12 -3.25
N VAL A 17 -12.32 -5.89 -2.81
CA VAL A 17 -13.34 -4.85 -2.71
C VAL A 17 -13.80 -4.41 -4.10
N ASP A 18 -15.11 -4.16 -4.22
CA ASP A 18 -15.75 -3.74 -5.46
C ASP A 18 -16.54 -2.45 -5.19
N SER A 19 -16.24 -1.39 -5.96
CA SER A 19 -16.86 -0.08 -5.85
C SER A 19 -18.38 -0.11 -6.04
N LYS A 20 -18.90 -1.08 -6.80
CA LYS A 20 -20.33 -1.27 -7.02
C LYS A 20 -21.06 -1.74 -5.75
N TRP A 21 -20.41 -2.53 -4.90
CA TRP A 21 -21.03 -3.22 -3.78
C TRP A 21 -20.55 -2.76 -2.42
N THR A 22 -19.43 -2.04 -2.36
CA THR A 22 -18.80 -1.62 -1.11
C THR A 22 -18.79 -0.09 -1.03
N PRO A 23 -19.67 0.53 -0.22
CA PRO A 23 -19.69 1.98 -0.06
C PRO A 23 -18.33 2.54 0.42
N GLY A 24 -17.88 3.64 -0.20
CA GLY A 24 -16.62 4.29 0.14
C GLY A 24 -15.39 3.68 -0.54
N VAL A 25 -15.59 2.79 -1.51
CA VAL A 25 -14.54 2.28 -2.40
C VAL A 25 -14.69 2.94 -3.76
N ASP A 26 -13.67 3.68 -4.18
CA ASP A 26 -13.67 4.41 -5.46
C ASP A 26 -13.16 3.56 -6.61
N PHE A 27 -12.36 2.53 -6.31
CA PHE A 27 -11.73 1.66 -7.31
C PHE A 27 -11.86 0.19 -6.94
N SER A 28 -12.32 -0.62 -7.90
CA SER A 28 -12.37 -2.09 -7.77
C SER A 28 -11.00 -2.65 -8.15
N GLY A 29 -10.23 -3.06 -7.14
CA GLY A 29 -8.90 -3.64 -7.31
C GLY A 29 -8.90 -5.17 -7.29
N GLY A 30 -7.71 -5.77 -7.49
CA GLY A 30 -7.49 -7.22 -7.44
C GLY A 30 -6.33 -7.67 -8.31
N SER A 31 -6.06 -6.95 -9.39
CA SER A 31 -4.84 -7.10 -10.18
C SER A 31 -3.76 -6.20 -9.60
N LEU A 32 -2.63 -6.79 -9.19
CA LEU A 32 -1.50 -6.06 -8.63
C LEU A 32 -0.96 -5.02 -9.64
N GLY A 33 -0.47 -3.90 -9.13
CA GLY A 33 0.09 -2.81 -9.91
C GLY A 33 -0.91 -1.81 -10.47
N MET A 34 -2.17 -2.20 -10.70
CA MET A 34 -3.18 -1.36 -11.36
C MET A 34 -3.59 -0.13 -10.53
N GLY A 35 -3.48 -0.22 -9.21
CA GLY A 35 -3.87 0.86 -8.30
C GLY A 35 -3.09 2.14 -8.54
N LEU A 36 -1.80 2.05 -8.88
CA LEU A 36 -0.98 3.23 -9.14
C LEU A 36 -1.43 3.94 -10.43
N SER A 37 -1.61 3.22 -11.53
CA SER A 37 -2.09 3.80 -12.79
C SER A 37 -3.45 4.45 -12.64
N PHE A 38 -4.38 3.84 -11.88
CA PHE A 38 -5.65 4.47 -11.55
C PHE A 38 -5.45 5.77 -10.77
N GLY A 39 -4.61 5.77 -9.72
CA GLY A 39 -4.28 6.94 -8.91
C GLY A 39 -3.70 8.09 -9.73
N LEU A 40 -2.84 7.78 -10.73
CA LEU A 40 -2.33 8.78 -11.68
C LEU A 40 -3.46 9.37 -12.53
N GLY A 41 -4.38 8.55 -13.02
CA GLY A 41 -5.55 9.00 -13.77
C GLY A 41 -6.39 9.98 -12.96
N VAL A 42 -6.62 9.69 -11.67
CA VAL A 42 -7.32 10.59 -10.74
C VAL A 42 -6.55 11.90 -10.54
N ALA A 43 -5.24 11.83 -10.32
CA ALA A 43 -4.39 13.01 -10.15
C ALA A 43 -4.40 13.92 -11.40
N ILE A 44 -4.30 13.34 -12.60
CA ILE A 44 -4.40 14.05 -13.87
C ILE A 44 -5.78 14.70 -14.03
N SER A 45 -6.85 13.96 -13.75
CA SER A 45 -8.23 14.46 -13.82
C SER A 45 -8.45 15.65 -12.89
N GLY A 46 -7.92 15.59 -11.68
CA GLY A 46 -7.95 16.69 -10.72
C GLY A 46 -7.31 17.95 -11.28
N ARG A 47 -6.09 17.82 -11.78
CA ARG A 47 -5.35 18.94 -12.36
C ARG A 47 -6.09 19.55 -13.58
N LEU A 48 -6.63 18.71 -14.48
CA LEU A 48 -7.37 19.19 -15.66
C LEU A 48 -8.69 19.89 -15.30
N SER A 49 -9.34 19.45 -14.22
CA SER A 49 -10.61 20.05 -13.76
C SER A 49 -10.43 21.18 -12.74
N GLY A 50 -9.18 21.54 -12.41
CA GLY A 50 -8.89 22.58 -11.41
C GLY A 50 -9.30 22.20 -9.98
N ARG A 51 -9.40 20.91 -9.67
CA ARG A 51 -9.72 20.40 -8.33
C ARG A 51 -8.44 20.20 -7.53
N ASP A 52 -8.45 20.71 -6.31
CA ASP A 52 -7.36 20.51 -5.36
C ASP A 52 -7.59 19.23 -4.55
N HIS A 53 -7.16 18.09 -5.11
CA HIS A 53 -7.12 16.81 -4.40
C HIS A 53 -5.80 16.10 -4.64
N HIS A 54 -5.42 15.27 -3.68
CA HIS A 54 -4.19 14.49 -3.70
C HIS A 54 -4.53 13.00 -3.75
N SER A 55 -3.91 12.27 -4.67
CA SER A 55 -4.07 10.82 -4.79
C SER A 55 -3.07 10.12 -3.88
N TRP A 56 -3.57 9.31 -2.96
CA TRP A 56 -2.78 8.45 -2.10
C TRP A 56 -2.97 7.00 -2.53
N VAL A 57 -1.88 6.33 -2.86
CA VAL A 57 -1.89 4.94 -3.32
C VAL A 57 -1.05 4.09 -2.38
N ILE A 58 -1.62 3.01 -1.86
CA ILE A 58 -0.89 2.05 -1.02
C ILE A 58 -0.49 0.87 -1.90
N LEU A 59 0.78 0.50 -1.85
CA LEU A 59 1.37 -0.62 -2.58
C LEU A 59 2.03 -1.59 -1.59
N GLY A 60 2.10 -2.87 -1.94
CA GLY A 60 2.99 -3.82 -1.28
C GLY A 60 4.39 -3.80 -1.90
N ASP A 61 5.40 -4.19 -1.13
CA ASP A 61 6.76 -4.35 -1.67
C ASP A 61 6.84 -5.46 -2.72
N GLY A 62 6.19 -6.60 -2.51
CA GLY A 62 6.04 -7.65 -3.53
C GLY A 62 5.25 -7.17 -4.76
N GLU A 63 4.26 -6.30 -4.59
CA GLU A 63 3.52 -5.69 -5.70
C GLU A 63 4.43 -4.84 -6.60
N CYS A 64 5.51 -4.27 -6.05
CA CYS A 64 6.50 -3.53 -6.84
C CYS A 64 7.29 -4.40 -7.82
N GLN A 65 7.10 -5.72 -7.84
CA GLN A 65 7.63 -6.61 -8.88
C GLN A 65 6.85 -6.50 -10.20
N GLU A 66 5.62 -5.96 -10.17
CA GLU A 66 4.82 -5.74 -11.37
C GLU A 66 5.40 -4.64 -12.26
N GLY A 67 5.52 -4.91 -13.56
CA GLY A 67 6.03 -3.94 -14.54
C GLY A 67 5.20 -2.66 -14.61
N GLU A 68 3.88 -2.79 -14.46
CA GLU A 68 2.91 -1.68 -14.44
C GLU A 68 3.27 -0.59 -13.40
N ILE A 69 3.82 -0.97 -12.25
CA ILE A 69 4.29 -0.01 -11.23
C ILE A 69 5.35 0.93 -11.80
N TRP A 70 6.33 0.39 -12.52
CA TRP A 70 7.46 1.17 -13.06
C TRP A 70 7.05 1.98 -14.29
N GLU A 71 6.13 1.47 -15.11
CA GLU A 71 5.52 2.22 -16.20
C GLU A 71 4.75 3.43 -15.66
N ALA A 72 3.93 3.22 -14.64
CA ALA A 72 3.21 4.28 -13.96
C ALA A 72 4.16 5.27 -13.26
N ALA A 73 5.24 4.79 -12.63
CA ALA A 73 6.24 5.65 -12.00
C ALA A 73 6.90 6.61 -13.02
N MET A 74 7.25 6.13 -14.21
CA MET A 74 7.75 6.98 -15.30
C MET A 74 6.70 8.00 -15.76
N ALA A 75 5.44 7.56 -15.92
CA ALA A 75 4.36 8.42 -16.36
C ALA A 75 4.10 9.57 -15.38
N ALA A 76 4.13 9.32 -14.07
CA ALA A 76 3.94 10.34 -13.04
C ALA A 76 4.95 11.49 -13.18
N VAL A 77 6.22 11.15 -13.34
CA VAL A 77 7.31 12.13 -13.50
C VAL A 77 7.21 12.85 -14.84
N HIS A 78 6.94 12.11 -15.94
CA HIS A 78 6.74 12.71 -17.26
C HIS A 78 5.63 13.76 -17.26
N HIS A 79 4.51 13.45 -16.63
CA HIS A 79 3.37 14.36 -16.50
C HIS A 79 3.52 15.40 -15.39
N ARG A 80 4.64 15.39 -14.65
CA ARG A 80 4.92 16.33 -13.55
C ARG A 80 3.77 16.38 -12.55
N LEU A 81 3.35 15.21 -12.08
CA LEU A 81 2.26 15.11 -11.10
C LEU A 81 2.81 15.47 -9.71
N GLU A 82 2.23 16.50 -9.11
CA GLU A 82 2.60 16.99 -7.77
C GLU A 82 1.61 16.53 -6.70
N ASN A 83 0.48 15.97 -7.15
CA ASN A 83 -0.64 15.58 -6.31
C ASN A 83 -0.82 14.05 -6.25
N VAL A 84 0.29 13.32 -6.21
CA VAL A 84 0.30 11.88 -6.06
C VAL A 84 1.38 11.44 -5.08
N THR A 85 1.02 10.56 -4.17
CA THR A 85 1.95 9.91 -3.24
C THR A 85 1.66 8.42 -3.21
N VAL A 86 2.71 7.61 -3.33
CA VAL A 86 2.66 6.18 -3.02
C VAL A 86 3.16 5.94 -1.61
N ILE A 87 2.52 5.03 -0.90
CA ILE A 87 2.99 4.48 0.38
C ILE A 87 3.24 3.00 0.14
N ILE A 88 4.49 2.58 0.23
CA ILE A 88 4.88 1.18 0.02
C ILE A 88 4.98 0.50 1.38
N ASP A 89 4.14 -0.49 1.62
CA ASP A 89 4.21 -1.36 2.80
C ASP A 89 5.36 -2.35 2.61
N VAL A 90 6.53 -2.00 3.19
CA VAL A 90 7.76 -2.80 3.08
C VAL A 90 7.82 -3.75 4.27
N ASN A 91 7.08 -4.83 4.20
CA ASN A 91 7.01 -5.86 5.22
C ASN A 91 7.83 -7.13 4.88
N GLY A 92 8.41 -7.21 3.68
CA GLY A 92 9.26 -8.31 3.24
C GLY A 92 8.53 -9.60 2.88
N ILE A 93 7.18 -9.61 2.87
CA ILE A 93 6.38 -10.83 2.64
C ILE A 93 5.37 -10.59 1.51
N GLN A 94 5.34 -11.52 0.57
CA GLN A 94 4.34 -11.61 -0.48
C GLN A 94 3.53 -12.89 -0.38
N ASN A 95 2.70 -13.19 -1.40
CA ASN A 95 1.70 -14.25 -1.32
C ASN A 95 2.27 -15.61 -0.90
N ASP A 96 3.36 -16.04 -1.50
CA ASP A 96 3.87 -17.40 -1.35
C ASP A 96 5.02 -17.53 -0.35
N ASP A 97 5.82 -16.46 -0.17
CA ASP A 97 7.00 -16.48 0.70
C ASP A 97 7.54 -15.05 0.95
N PHE A 98 8.76 -14.96 1.48
CA PHE A 98 9.49 -13.70 1.59
C PHE A 98 9.84 -13.13 0.21
N VAL A 99 9.78 -11.81 0.09
CA VAL A 99 10.03 -11.09 -1.18
C VAL A 99 11.42 -11.39 -1.73
N ASP A 100 12.44 -11.48 -0.87
CA ASP A 100 13.83 -11.76 -1.26
C ASP A 100 14.04 -13.21 -1.73
N GLN A 101 13.20 -14.15 -1.27
CA GLN A 101 13.25 -15.56 -1.72
C GLN A 101 12.53 -15.77 -3.05
N GLN A 102 11.51 -14.97 -3.33
CA GLN A 102 10.75 -15.08 -4.59
C GLN A 102 11.40 -14.29 -5.72
N MET A 103 11.58 -13.00 -5.51
CA MET A 103 12.28 -12.11 -6.44
C MET A 103 12.80 -10.90 -5.69
N GLU A 104 14.11 -10.87 -5.44
CA GLU A 104 14.75 -9.80 -4.70
C GLU A 104 14.56 -8.43 -5.38
N MET A 105 14.01 -7.48 -4.65
CA MET A 105 13.79 -6.12 -5.14
C MET A 105 14.97 -5.18 -4.92
N GLY A 106 15.98 -5.59 -4.15
CA GLY A 106 17.10 -4.75 -3.78
C GLY A 106 16.66 -3.47 -3.04
N ASP A 107 17.37 -2.37 -3.24
CA ASP A 107 17.01 -1.10 -2.59
C ASP A 107 15.88 -0.38 -3.34
N LEU A 108 14.66 -0.53 -2.82
CA LEU A 108 13.47 0.15 -3.34
C LEU A 108 13.57 1.68 -3.27
N SER A 109 14.19 2.23 -2.21
CA SER A 109 14.38 3.68 -2.07
C SER A 109 15.17 4.24 -3.25
N SER A 110 16.31 3.62 -3.57
CA SER A 110 17.15 4.01 -4.72
C SER A 110 16.43 3.83 -6.05
N LYS A 111 15.62 2.77 -6.21
CA LYS A 111 14.84 2.55 -7.43
C LYS A 111 13.82 3.67 -7.66
N TRP A 112 12.97 3.96 -6.68
CA TRP A 112 11.99 5.04 -6.78
C TRP A 112 12.65 6.40 -7.02
N ALA A 113 13.78 6.67 -6.34
CA ALA A 113 14.56 7.90 -6.57
C ALA A 113 15.13 7.97 -8.00
N ALA A 114 15.63 6.86 -8.55
CA ALA A 114 16.12 6.78 -9.92
C ALA A 114 15.04 7.05 -10.97
N PHE A 115 13.76 6.70 -10.67
CA PHE A 115 12.60 7.06 -11.49
C PHE A 115 12.17 8.52 -11.31
N GLY A 116 12.85 9.31 -10.45
CA GLY A 116 12.60 10.74 -10.27
C GLY A 116 11.59 11.09 -9.19
N TRP A 117 11.17 10.12 -8.37
CA TRP A 117 10.29 10.34 -7.23
C TRP A 117 11.06 10.92 -6.04
N LYS A 118 10.39 11.71 -5.21
CA LYS A 118 10.90 12.14 -3.91
C LYS A 118 10.63 11.03 -2.91
N VAL A 119 11.68 10.56 -2.24
CA VAL A 119 11.61 9.35 -1.41
C VAL A 119 11.83 9.68 0.06
N ARG A 120 11.03 9.08 0.93
CA ARG A 120 11.21 9.11 2.39
C ARG A 120 10.95 7.71 2.95
N ASP A 121 11.83 7.24 3.83
CA ASP A 121 11.59 6.07 4.67
C ASP A 121 10.91 6.48 5.98
N MET A 122 10.07 5.60 6.54
CA MET A 122 9.46 5.77 7.85
C MET A 122 9.26 4.43 8.54
N ASN A 123 9.22 4.43 9.87
CA ASN A 123 8.69 3.31 10.65
C ASN A 123 7.15 3.30 10.52
N GLY A 124 6.62 2.30 9.81
CA GLY A 124 5.18 2.17 9.55
C GLY A 124 4.35 1.77 10.78
N HIS A 125 4.98 1.59 11.95
CA HIS A 125 4.31 1.36 13.23
C HIS A 125 4.43 2.55 14.20
N ASP A 126 5.10 3.64 13.81
CA ASP A 126 5.20 4.87 14.60
C ASP A 126 4.26 5.94 14.04
N MET A 127 3.22 6.27 14.80
CA MET A 127 2.19 7.23 14.37
C MET A 127 2.75 8.64 14.18
N THR A 128 3.83 8.99 14.89
CA THR A 128 4.51 10.28 14.75
C THR A 128 5.23 10.34 13.40
N GLU A 129 6.03 9.32 13.09
CA GLU A 129 6.73 9.24 11.80
C GLU A 129 5.77 9.17 10.62
N ILE A 130 4.64 8.45 10.76
CA ILE A 130 3.57 8.39 9.75
C ILE A 130 3.00 9.80 9.49
N SER A 131 2.63 10.52 10.55
CA SER A 131 2.09 11.88 10.42
C SER A 131 3.09 12.83 9.75
N GLU A 132 4.35 12.80 10.19
CA GLU A 132 5.42 13.61 9.60
C GLU A 132 5.68 13.27 8.12
N ALA A 133 5.62 11.99 7.74
CA ALA A 133 5.81 11.57 6.35
C ALA A 133 4.67 12.03 5.44
N ILE A 134 3.43 12.00 5.94
CA ILE A 134 2.25 12.52 5.23
C ILE A 134 2.37 14.03 5.04
N ASP A 135 2.74 14.78 6.07
CA ASP A 135 2.90 16.23 5.98
C ASP A 135 4.07 16.63 5.09
N TRP A 136 5.17 15.86 5.13
CA TRP A 136 6.29 16.02 4.19
C TRP A 136 5.83 15.83 2.73
N ALA A 137 5.06 14.79 2.44
CA ALA A 137 4.57 14.52 1.09
C ALA A 137 3.66 15.65 0.57
N LYS A 138 2.77 16.17 1.42
CA LYS A 138 1.90 17.32 1.09
C LYS A 138 2.69 18.60 0.78
N ALA A 139 3.83 18.80 1.45
CA ALA A 139 4.67 19.99 1.29
C ALA A 139 5.70 19.86 0.14
N THR A 140 5.88 18.65 -0.40
CA THR A 140 6.90 18.34 -1.40
C THR A 140 6.37 18.55 -2.81
N VAL A 141 7.13 19.27 -3.63
CA VAL A 141 6.83 19.44 -5.06
C VAL A 141 7.30 18.22 -5.86
N GLY A 142 6.37 17.53 -6.48
CA GLY A 142 6.60 16.34 -7.30
C GLY A 142 6.01 15.05 -6.71
N PRO A 143 6.03 13.95 -7.45
CA PRO A 143 5.50 12.69 -6.97
C PRO A 143 6.35 12.16 -5.80
N CYS A 144 5.69 11.69 -4.74
CA CYS A 144 6.32 11.23 -3.52
C CYS A 144 6.16 9.71 -3.32
N ALA A 145 7.23 9.06 -2.87
CA ALA A 145 7.21 7.65 -2.46
C ALA A 145 7.65 7.54 -0.99
N ILE A 146 6.77 7.04 -0.15
CA ILE A 146 7.02 6.79 1.26
C ILE A 146 7.18 5.28 1.45
N LEU A 147 8.35 4.85 1.93
CA LEU A 147 8.60 3.45 2.25
C LEU A 147 8.29 3.23 3.74
N ALA A 148 7.15 2.61 4.02
CA ALA A 148 6.73 2.26 5.36
C ALA A 148 7.35 0.91 5.75
N ARG A 149 8.37 0.95 6.61
CA ARG A 149 8.99 -0.26 7.16
C ARG A 149 8.06 -0.84 8.22
N THR A 150 7.49 -2.00 7.93
CA THR A 150 6.50 -2.66 8.79
C THR A 150 6.86 -4.11 9.08
N THR A 151 6.16 -4.67 10.04
CA THR A 151 6.16 -6.10 10.34
C THR A 151 4.78 -6.65 10.03
N LYS A 152 4.70 -7.56 9.06
CA LYS A 152 3.43 -8.23 8.74
C LYS A 152 2.93 -9.01 9.96
N GLY A 153 1.63 -8.85 10.30
CA GLY A 153 1.02 -9.50 11.45
C GLY A 153 1.39 -8.89 12.82
N LYS A 154 1.91 -7.65 12.83
CA LYS A 154 2.35 -6.93 14.04
C LYS A 154 1.34 -6.99 15.18
N GLY A 155 1.81 -7.40 16.37
CA GLY A 155 1.02 -7.51 17.59
C GLY A 155 0.43 -8.90 17.82
N VAL A 156 0.57 -9.84 16.86
CA VAL A 156 0.11 -11.22 17.00
C VAL A 156 1.28 -12.18 16.79
N SER A 157 1.73 -12.81 17.89
CA SER A 157 3.00 -13.53 17.95
C SER A 157 3.18 -14.61 16.89
N PHE A 158 2.15 -15.37 16.57
CA PHE A 158 2.19 -16.44 15.57
C PHE A 158 2.01 -15.95 14.13
N MET A 159 1.60 -14.69 13.93
CA MET A 159 1.43 -14.05 12.61
C MET A 159 2.63 -13.17 12.22
N GLU A 160 3.38 -12.63 13.20
CA GLU A 160 4.50 -11.74 12.93
C GLU A 160 5.53 -12.43 12.03
N ASN A 161 5.85 -11.80 10.90
CA ASN A 161 6.80 -12.28 9.89
C ASN A 161 6.53 -13.72 9.42
N ASN A 162 5.27 -14.14 9.38
CA ASN A 162 4.88 -15.48 8.97
C ASN A 162 4.14 -15.45 7.62
N PRO A 163 4.80 -15.86 6.50
CA PRO A 163 4.20 -15.84 5.17
C PRO A 163 2.90 -16.65 5.07
N SER A 164 2.76 -17.73 5.87
CA SER A 164 1.58 -18.60 5.82
C SER A 164 0.26 -17.89 6.16
N PHE A 165 0.33 -16.71 6.82
CA PHE A 165 -0.82 -15.88 7.13
C PHE A 165 -1.09 -14.76 6.09
N HIS A 166 -0.45 -14.80 4.93
CA HIS A 166 -0.76 -13.83 3.89
C HIS A 166 -2.21 -13.96 3.39
N GLY A 167 -2.68 -15.19 3.17
CA GLY A 167 -4.03 -15.47 2.68
C GLY A 167 -4.84 -16.42 3.57
N LYS A 168 -4.34 -16.77 4.77
CA LYS A 168 -4.97 -17.71 5.69
C LYS A 168 -5.64 -16.93 6.84
N ALA A 169 -6.91 -17.24 7.12
CA ALA A 169 -7.56 -16.79 8.35
C ALA A 169 -7.11 -17.66 9.54
N PRO A 170 -7.03 -17.09 10.76
CA PRO A 170 -6.79 -17.87 11.98
C PRO A 170 -7.96 -18.84 12.23
N ASN A 171 -7.65 -19.99 12.84
CA ASN A 171 -8.66 -20.86 13.42
C ASN A 171 -9.19 -20.28 14.75
N ASP A 172 -10.17 -20.94 15.38
CA ASP A 172 -10.82 -20.42 16.59
C ASP A 172 -9.85 -20.25 17.78
N GLU A 173 -8.89 -21.18 17.96
CA GLU A 173 -7.89 -21.11 19.01
C GLU A 173 -6.87 -19.99 18.74
N GLU A 174 -6.39 -19.89 17.49
CA GLU A 174 -5.53 -18.82 17.01
C GLU A 174 -6.21 -17.44 17.14
N PHE A 175 -7.52 -17.36 16.85
CA PHE A 175 -8.28 -16.13 16.98
C PHE A 175 -8.37 -15.67 18.45
N GLU A 176 -8.71 -16.58 19.39
CA GLU A 176 -8.76 -16.24 20.81
C GLU A 176 -7.41 -15.78 21.34
N LEU A 177 -6.32 -16.44 20.92
CA LEU A 177 -4.96 -16.02 21.30
C LEU A 177 -4.63 -14.62 20.75
N ALA A 178 -4.92 -14.36 19.47
CA ALA A 178 -4.69 -13.05 18.86
C ALA A 178 -5.47 -11.94 19.58
N MET A 179 -6.73 -12.20 19.98
CA MET A 179 -7.54 -11.24 20.71
C MET A 179 -6.98 -10.94 22.10
N GLN A 180 -6.37 -11.93 22.77
CA GLN A 180 -5.70 -11.73 24.06
C GLN A 180 -4.42 -10.89 23.92
N GLU A 181 -3.61 -11.16 22.91
CA GLU A 181 -2.36 -10.42 22.65
C GLU A 181 -2.65 -8.96 22.26
N LEU A 182 -3.68 -8.71 21.47
CA LEU A 182 -4.06 -7.35 21.04
C LEU A 182 -4.78 -6.53 22.14
N ALA A 183 -5.27 -7.17 23.20
CA ALA A 183 -5.91 -6.50 24.34
C ALA A 183 -4.92 -6.08 25.43
N SER A 184 -3.66 -6.53 25.36
CA SER A 184 -2.59 -6.22 26.32
C SER A 184 -1.82 -4.97 25.90
#